data_caac6fc3e138b4ffbb44e26196efb51f
#
_entry.id   caac6fc3e138b4ffbb44e26196efb51f
#
_cell.length_a   1.000
_cell.length_b   1.000
_cell.length_c   1.000
_cell.angle_alpha   90.00
_cell.angle_beta   90.00
_cell.angle_gamma   90.00
#
_symmetry.space_group_name_H-M   'P 1'
#
loop_
_entity.id
_entity.type
_entity.pdbx_description
1 polymer ?
#
loop_
_entity_poly.entity_id
_entity_poly.type
_entity_poly.pdbx_seq_one_letter_code
_entity_poly.pdbx_strand_id
1 'polypeptide(L)'
;MKKTLLIITALLFITSTVFPQSKININDLVEIDGKMYKPLSDKLYSGIVYDSYENTGTKKLDGFYRNGLKHVKWTWWNEDGGIDSTGSFKKGLKNGQWKYYYSNGNLKGKGQYRVGNDSSPGITDIPRHGRHGKWTFWHENGQKLDELTFKDGKASGLSTSWYENGIKEWEYYFIEDGTRDSVKLTTRWYDSGQKWYEGYVKTLNDTTIVWNGLNTKWYENGLKMMQGIYKDGNLDGLNTEWYENGQKKFEGTYTNGLKNGHGTMTYADSAKYVGEWKEGSKNGQGTYTWANGSSLEATWFEGVPDGNAKWIQADDDYYVGEIKGSKTDGGGWNFVLDGQGTQTWTDGDEYVGEFKDGSKHGQGTMTYANGNKYVGEWKEGSKNGQGTQTWTDGDEYVGEFKDDQRNGQGTFTWADGNKYVGEWKDDQRNGQGTVTWAGEWTGQKYTGEWKDGSRYGLGTLTYRSGAKYAGEWKDGNRHGQGIMTYTGGRTDSGVWADDKFLESRSVSSVEAYLDDLIK
;
A
#
# COMPACT_ATOMS: atom_id res chain seq x y z
N MET A 1 73.78 -38.03 -56.16
CA MET A 1 73.60 -37.24 -57.39
C MET A 1 72.13 -36.92 -57.55
N LYS A 2 71.70 -35.73 -57.14
CA LYS A 2 70.32 -35.25 -57.31
C LYS A 2 70.32 -34.20 -58.43
N LYS A 3 69.58 -34.48 -59.49
CA LYS A 3 69.39 -33.60 -60.64
C LYS A 3 68.32 -32.56 -60.24
N THR A 4 68.68 -31.33 -60.20
CA THR A 4 67.80 -30.18 -60.02
C THR A 4 67.19 -29.80 -61.36
N LEU A 5 65.88 -29.93 -61.52
CA LEU A 5 65.12 -29.51 -62.69
C LEU A 5 64.71 -28.06 -62.55
N LEU A 6 65.26 -27.22 -63.39
CA LEU A 6 64.93 -25.76 -63.42
C LEU A 6 63.71 -25.57 -64.32
N ILE A 7 62.56 -25.18 -63.74
CA ILE A 7 61.35 -24.81 -64.51
C ILE A 7 61.38 -23.29 -64.69
N ILE A 8 61.66 -22.82 -65.89
CA ILE A 8 61.54 -21.45 -66.31
C ILE A 8 60.05 -21.17 -66.64
N THR A 9 59.32 -20.55 -65.76
CA THR A 9 58.01 -20.02 -66.05
C THR A 9 58.11 -18.66 -66.74
N ALA A 10 57.84 -18.66 -68.05
CA ALA A 10 57.71 -17.39 -68.77
C ALA A 10 56.49 -16.64 -68.34
N LEU A 11 56.68 -15.54 -67.65
CA LEU A 11 55.64 -14.56 -67.35
C LEU A 11 55.27 -13.76 -68.62
N LEU A 12 54.21 -14.19 -69.31
CA LEU A 12 53.56 -13.33 -70.30
C LEU A 12 52.94 -12.10 -69.63
N PHE A 13 53.62 -10.97 -69.68
CA PHE A 13 53.03 -9.71 -69.44
C PHE A 13 52.06 -9.35 -70.57
N ILE A 14 50.79 -9.65 -70.41
CA ILE A 14 49.74 -9.06 -71.23
C ILE A 14 49.60 -7.61 -70.73
N THR A 15 50.27 -6.71 -71.35
CA THR A 15 49.96 -5.28 -71.23
C THR A 15 48.60 -5.01 -71.89
N SER A 16 47.54 -5.16 -71.09
CA SER A 16 46.26 -4.58 -71.47
C SER A 16 46.45 -3.06 -71.46
N THR A 17 46.53 -2.45 -72.65
CA THR A 17 46.38 -0.99 -72.77
C THR A 17 45.03 -0.62 -72.18
N VAL A 18 45.04 -0.13 -70.94
CA VAL A 18 43.86 0.45 -70.34
C VAL A 18 43.67 1.79 -71.02
N PHE A 19 42.85 1.84 -72.05
CA PHE A 19 42.35 3.13 -72.57
C PHE A 19 41.62 3.75 -71.38
N PRO A 20 41.88 5.05 -71.07
CA PRO A 20 41.09 5.75 -70.05
C PRO A 20 39.62 5.73 -70.53
N GLN A 21 38.78 4.94 -69.88
CA GLN A 21 37.36 4.98 -70.15
C GLN A 21 36.88 6.42 -69.89
N SER A 22 36.38 7.10 -70.94
CA SER A 22 35.81 8.45 -70.79
C SER A 22 34.66 8.39 -69.74
N LYS A 23 34.81 9.23 -68.72
CA LYS A 23 33.74 9.42 -67.75
C LYS A 23 32.61 10.16 -68.44
N ILE A 24 31.34 9.72 -68.21
CA ILE A 24 30.16 10.40 -68.69
C ILE A 24 29.33 10.93 -67.52
N ASN A 25 28.71 12.08 -67.67
CA ASN A 25 27.76 12.54 -66.69
C ASN A 25 26.56 11.56 -66.67
N ILE A 26 26.10 11.13 -65.47
CA ILE A 26 24.98 10.19 -65.39
C ILE A 26 23.70 10.73 -66.00
N ASN A 27 23.50 12.07 -65.97
CA ASN A 27 22.36 12.78 -66.52
C ASN A 27 22.34 12.78 -68.04
N ASP A 28 23.44 12.47 -68.68
CA ASP A 28 23.54 12.29 -70.13
C ASP A 28 23.10 10.88 -70.58
N LEU A 29 22.82 9.97 -69.66
CA LEU A 29 22.32 8.62 -69.94
C LEU A 29 20.81 8.57 -69.91
N VAL A 30 20.21 7.63 -70.63
CA VAL A 30 18.76 7.40 -70.66
C VAL A 30 18.45 6.14 -69.86
N GLU A 31 17.55 6.27 -68.87
CA GLU A 31 17.06 5.11 -68.09
C GLU A 31 15.78 4.54 -68.76
N ILE A 32 15.78 3.27 -69.08
CA ILE A 32 14.62 2.51 -69.61
C ILE A 32 14.57 1.17 -68.82
N ASP A 33 13.41 0.91 -68.20
CA ASP A 33 13.18 -0.29 -67.41
C ASP A 33 14.30 -0.60 -66.35
N GLY A 34 14.76 0.44 -65.66
CA GLY A 34 15.81 0.32 -64.62
C GLY A 34 17.21 0.04 -65.17
N LYS A 35 17.43 0.21 -66.46
CA LYS A 35 18.75 0.04 -67.10
C LYS A 35 19.17 1.32 -67.81
N MET A 36 20.45 1.63 -67.78
CA MET A 36 21.03 2.81 -68.42
C MET A 36 21.52 2.50 -69.81
N TYR A 37 21.13 3.37 -70.76
CA TYR A 37 21.50 3.31 -72.16
C TYR A 37 22.33 4.55 -72.57
N LYS A 38 23.13 4.41 -73.60
CA LYS A 38 23.76 5.57 -74.24
C LYS A 38 22.70 6.44 -74.93
N PRO A 39 22.86 7.76 -74.91
CA PRO A 39 21.95 8.64 -75.63
C PRO A 39 21.83 8.25 -77.12
N LEU A 40 20.61 8.34 -77.63
CA LEU A 40 20.31 8.01 -79.04
C LEU A 40 20.75 6.61 -79.52
N SER A 41 20.74 5.64 -78.60
CA SER A 41 21.22 4.27 -78.87
C SER A 41 20.49 3.24 -77.99
N ASP A 42 20.20 2.08 -78.58
CA ASP A 42 19.64 0.89 -77.87
C ASP A 42 20.72 0.10 -77.11
N LYS A 43 21.97 0.60 -77.10
CA LYS A 43 23.06 -0.09 -76.44
C LYS A 43 23.11 0.22 -74.96
N LEU A 44 23.05 -0.81 -74.12
CA LEU A 44 23.24 -0.71 -72.66
C LEU A 44 24.61 -0.10 -72.36
N TYR A 45 24.61 0.87 -71.47
CA TYR A 45 25.85 1.56 -71.07
C TYR A 45 26.71 0.65 -70.21
N SER A 46 28.01 0.65 -70.49
CA SER A 46 29.05 0.07 -69.62
C SER A 46 30.22 1.04 -69.56
N GLY A 47 30.48 1.57 -68.35
CA GLY A 47 31.51 2.59 -68.15
C GLY A 47 31.39 3.36 -66.84
N ILE A 48 32.35 4.26 -66.62
CA ILE A 48 32.40 5.10 -65.44
C ILE A 48 31.41 6.27 -65.61
N VAL A 49 30.65 6.55 -64.55
CA VAL A 49 29.75 7.71 -64.50
C VAL A 49 30.12 8.62 -63.34
N TYR A 50 29.75 9.89 -63.44
CA TYR A 50 29.84 10.89 -62.38
C TYR A 50 28.63 11.82 -62.46
N ASP A 51 28.41 12.56 -61.34
CA ASP A 51 27.52 13.70 -61.26
C ASP A 51 28.15 14.75 -60.32
N SER A 52 27.79 16.02 -60.51
CA SER A 52 28.22 17.16 -59.71
C SER A 52 26.99 17.97 -59.29
N TYR A 53 27.07 18.64 -58.16
CA TYR A 53 26.05 19.60 -57.75
C TYR A 53 26.13 20.85 -58.61
N GLU A 54 24.97 21.28 -59.13
CA GLU A 54 24.89 22.41 -60.08
C GLU A 54 25.39 23.74 -59.47
N ASN A 55 25.06 23.98 -58.18
CA ASN A 55 25.35 25.21 -57.50
C ASN A 55 26.84 25.39 -57.13
N THR A 56 27.50 24.31 -56.76
CA THR A 56 28.87 24.33 -56.20
C THR A 56 29.92 23.70 -57.13
N GLY A 57 29.47 22.88 -58.08
CA GLY A 57 30.37 22.07 -58.91
C GLY A 57 31.03 20.92 -58.14
N THR A 58 30.73 20.76 -56.85
CA THR A 58 31.28 19.67 -56.04
C THR A 58 30.77 18.32 -56.55
N LYS A 59 31.54 17.30 -56.34
CA LYS A 59 31.22 15.95 -56.77
C LYS A 59 30.02 15.43 -56.00
N LYS A 60 29.01 14.91 -56.71
CA LYS A 60 27.78 14.34 -56.14
C LYS A 60 27.79 12.85 -56.10
N LEU A 61 28.26 12.20 -57.18
CA LEU A 61 28.46 10.75 -57.23
C LEU A 61 29.56 10.32 -58.22
N ASP A 62 30.11 9.12 -57.99
CA ASP A 62 30.78 8.38 -59.02
C ASP A 62 30.48 6.88 -58.89
N GLY A 63 30.57 6.18 -60.03
CA GLY A 63 30.29 4.77 -60.06
C GLY A 63 30.57 4.14 -61.44
N PHE A 64 30.19 2.90 -61.58
CA PHE A 64 30.39 2.15 -62.80
C PHE A 64 29.13 1.35 -63.14
N TYR A 65 28.72 1.43 -64.37
CA TYR A 65 27.68 0.58 -64.97
C TYR A 65 28.30 -0.55 -65.75
N ARG A 66 27.67 -1.75 -65.68
CA ARG A 66 27.92 -2.89 -66.59
C ARG A 66 26.61 -3.36 -67.17
N ASN A 67 26.49 -3.33 -68.48
CA ASN A 67 25.24 -3.69 -69.19
C ASN A 67 24.01 -2.94 -68.61
N GLY A 68 24.12 -1.63 -68.46
CA GLY A 68 23.07 -0.75 -67.97
C GLY A 68 22.77 -0.84 -66.44
N LEU A 69 23.43 -1.71 -65.70
CA LEU A 69 23.18 -1.91 -64.27
C LEU A 69 24.38 -1.46 -63.44
N LYS A 70 24.09 -0.82 -62.28
CA LYS A 70 25.13 -0.45 -61.28
C LYS A 70 25.98 -1.66 -60.96
N HIS A 71 27.30 -1.48 -60.94
CA HIS A 71 28.27 -2.56 -60.74
C HIS A 71 29.50 -2.04 -60.01
N VAL A 72 30.19 -2.88 -59.23
CA VAL A 72 31.36 -2.56 -58.39
C VAL A 72 31.14 -1.37 -57.47
N LYS A 73 32.17 -0.61 -57.09
CA LYS A 73 32.12 0.47 -56.11
C LYS A 73 31.37 1.69 -56.63
N TRP A 74 30.54 2.26 -55.80
CA TRP A 74 29.85 3.51 -55.94
C TRP A 74 30.09 4.37 -54.71
N THR A 75 30.20 5.71 -54.90
CA THR A 75 30.33 6.67 -53.81
C THR A 75 29.42 7.87 -54.07
N TRP A 76 28.73 8.32 -53.06
CA TRP A 76 27.94 9.54 -53.05
C TRP A 76 28.58 10.52 -52.08
N TRP A 77 28.49 11.80 -52.38
CA TRP A 77 28.98 12.90 -51.59
C TRP A 77 27.84 13.88 -51.30
N ASN A 78 27.91 14.56 -50.16
CA ASN A 78 27.08 15.73 -49.86
C ASN A 78 27.59 16.96 -50.60
N GLU A 79 26.80 18.03 -50.64
CA GLU A 79 27.15 19.27 -51.36
C GLU A 79 28.40 19.97 -50.78
N ASP A 80 28.67 19.79 -49.49
CA ASP A 80 29.88 20.26 -48.81
C ASP A 80 31.14 19.44 -49.13
N GLY A 81 31.00 18.38 -49.93
CA GLY A 81 32.10 17.52 -50.36
C GLY A 81 32.43 16.34 -49.43
N GLY A 82 31.71 16.20 -48.30
CA GLY A 82 31.79 15.03 -47.42
C GLY A 82 31.18 13.80 -48.10
N ILE A 83 31.66 12.58 -47.76
CA ILE A 83 31.07 11.33 -48.25
C ILE A 83 29.75 11.10 -47.51
N ASP A 84 28.65 10.91 -48.26
CA ASP A 84 27.35 10.47 -47.73
C ASP A 84 27.30 8.95 -47.61
N SER A 85 27.64 8.25 -48.70
CA SER A 85 27.59 6.77 -48.66
C SER A 85 28.56 6.15 -49.67
N THR A 86 29.05 4.95 -49.36
CA THR A 86 29.89 4.19 -50.29
C THR A 86 29.71 2.70 -50.11
N GLY A 87 29.71 1.97 -51.23
CA GLY A 87 29.57 0.51 -51.24
C GLY A 87 29.65 -0.06 -52.64
N SER A 88 29.34 -1.34 -52.80
CA SER A 88 29.41 -2.03 -54.09
C SER A 88 28.04 -2.51 -54.54
N PHE A 89 27.86 -2.55 -55.85
CA PHE A 89 26.73 -3.17 -56.49
C PHE A 89 27.14 -4.38 -57.31
N LYS A 90 26.23 -5.35 -57.45
CA LYS A 90 26.31 -6.49 -58.35
C LYS A 90 24.98 -6.63 -59.08
N LYS A 91 24.96 -6.42 -60.40
CA LYS A 91 23.76 -6.48 -61.25
C LYS A 91 22.63 -5.52 -60.75
N GLY A 92 22.99 -4.28 -60.40
CA GLY A 92 22.05 -3.26 -59.95
C GLY A 92 21.68 -3.33 -58.45
N LEU A 93 22.03 -4.36 -57.71
CA LEU A 93 21.66 -4.56 -56.31
C LEU A 93 22.87 -4.34 -55.40
N LYS A 94 22.63 -3.70 -54.22
CA LYS A 94 23.68 -3.52 -53.21
C LYS A 94 24.24 -4.86 -52.79
N ASN A 95 25.57 -4.96 -52.73
CA ASN A 95 26.26 -6.21 -52.44
C ASN A 95 27.61 -5.91 -51.74
N GLY A 96 27.99 -6.72 -50.76
CA GLY A 96 29.21 -6.52 -49.98
C GLY A 96 29.10 -5.41 -48.95
N GLN A 97 30.24 -4.89 -48.52
CA GLN A 97 30.31 -3.91 -47.45
C GLN A 97 29.85 -2.53 -47.90
N TRP A 98 29.02 -1.90 -47.08
CA TRP A 98 28.53 -0.55 -47.26
C TRP A 98 28.82 0.29 -46.02
N LYS A 99 29.08 1.61 -46.25
CA LYS A 99 29.27 2.61 -45.22
C LYS A 99 28.39 3.84 -45.54
N TYR A 100 27.80 4.39 -44.54
CA TYR A 100 26.95 5.61 -44.56
C TYR A 100 27.52 6.59 -43.57
N TYR A 101 27.47 7.88 -43.85
CA TYR A 101 28.07 8.91 -43.02
C TYR A 101 27.04 10.01 -42.74
N TYR A 102 27.23 10.72 -41.66
CA TYR A 102 26.57 11.97 -41.36
C TYR A 102 27.25 13.12 -42.14
N SER A 103 26.58 14.30 -42.21
CA SER A 103 27.14 15.49 -42.84
C SER A 103 28.45 15.93 -42.20
N ASN A 104 28.60 15.74 -40.88
CA ASN A 104 29.85 16.05 -40.17
C ASN A 104 31.01 15.05 -40.44
N GLY A 105 30.82 14.06 -41.30
CA GLY A 105 31.79 13.05 -41.68
C GLY A 105 31.91 11.84 -40.77
N ASN A 106 31.19 11.83 -39.64
CA ASN A 106 31.15 10.69 -38.75
C ASN A 106 30.39 9.52 -39.38
N LEU A 107 30.77 8.29 -39.05
CA LEU A 107 30.12 7.09 -39.56
C LEU A 107 28.71 7.01 -38.99
N LYS A 108 27.70 6.82 -39.87
CA LYS A 108 26.28 6.68 -39.55
C LYS A 108 25.87 5.21 -39.48
N GLY A 109 26.42 4.39 -40.39
CA GLY A 109 26.14 2.96 -40.42
C GLY A 109 27.13 2.19 -41.26
N LYS A 110 27.39 0.93 -40.87
CA LYS A 110 28.30 0.01 -41.58
C LYS A 110 27.80 -1.41 -41.48
N GLY A 111 27.78 -2.10 -42.62
CA GLY A 111 27.41 -3.51 -42.66
C GLY A 111 27.50 -4.09 -44.04
N GLN A 112 26.98 -5.28 -44.23
CA GLN A 112 26.98 -5.95 -45.51
C GLN A 112 25.56 -6.08 -46.10
N TYR A 113 25.47 -5.94 -47.40
CA TYR A 113 24.30 -6.32 -48.18
C TYR A 113 24.54 -7.60 -48.95
N ARG A 114 23.47 -8.40 -49.06
CA ARG A 114 23.37 -9.52 -49.95
C ARG A 114 22.10 -9.38 -50.76
N VAL A 115 22.23 -8.90 -52.01
CA VAL A 115 21.08 -8.64 -52.88
C VAL A 115 20.12 -7.56 -52.30
N GLY A 116 20.67 -6.43 -51.87
CA GLY A 116 19.88 -5.30 -51.31
C GLY A 116 19.42 -4.33 -52.36
N ASN A 117 18.26 -3.72 -52.18
CA ASN A 117 17.77 -2.58 -52.95
C ASN A 117 17.53 -1.38 -52.00
N ASP A 118 17.06 -0.25 -52.55
CA ASP A 118 16.79 0.99 -51.78
C ASP A 118 15.38 1.03 -51.18
N SER A 119 14.61 -0.07 -51.26
CA SER A 119 13.30 -0.17 -50.63
C SER A 119 13.39 -0.35 -49.10
N SER A 120 12.36 0.09 -48.41
CA SER A 120 12.23 -0.03 -46.97
C SER A 120 13.31 0.72 -46.16
N PRO A 121 13.15 2.03 -45.89
CA PRO A 121 14.03 2.75 -44.97
C PRO A 121 14.02 2.07 -43.59
N GLY A 122 15.19 1.98 -42.97
CA GLY A 122 15.38 1.41 -41.65
C GLY A 122 15.63 2.47 -40.58
N ILE A 123 16.19 2.06 -39.47
CA ILE A 123 16.76 2.96 -38.48
C ILE A 123 17.73 3.89 -39.20
N THR A 124 17.67 5.19 -38.96
CA THR A 124 18.60 6.17 -39.55
C THR A 124 18.54 6.32 -41.10
N ASP A 125 17.38 6.09 -41.73
CA ASP A 125 17.16 6.21 -43.19
C ASP A 125 18.04 5.34 -44.08
N ILE A 126 18.83 4.44 -43.52
CA ILE A 126 19.65 3.48 -44.26
C ILE A 126 18.76 2.36 -44.77
N PRO A 127 18.80 2.00 -46.08
CA PRO A 127 17.96 0.92 -46.63
C PRO A 127 18.11 -0.41 -45.87
N ARG A 128 16.98 -1.01 -45.52
CA ARG A 128 16.93 -2.26 -44.74
C ARG A 128 17.00 -3.51 -45.55
N HIS A 129 16.42 -3.50 -46.76
CA HIS A 129 16.32 -4.68 -47.63
C HIS A 129 17.68 -5.25 -47.98
N GLY A 130 17.85 -6.56 -47.81
CA GLY A 130 19.08 -7.28 -48.15
C GLY A 130 20.25 -7.09 -47.18
N ARG A 131 20.08 -6.43 -46.03
CA ARG A 131 21.11 -6.45 -44.99
C ARG A 131 21.43 -7.88 -44.59
N HIS A 132 22.74 -8.16 -44.42
CA HIS A 132 23.24 -9.47 -44.04
C HIS A 132 24.43 -9.35 -43.08
N GLY A 133 24.56 -10.31 -42.13
CA GLY A 133 25.62 -10.29 -41.14
C GLY A 133 25.53 -9.12 -40.17
N LYS A 134 26.60 -8.78 -39.53
CA LYS A 134 26.69 -7.75 -38.50
C LYS A 134 26.58 -6.34 -39.11
N TRP A 135 25.66 -5.55 -38.54
CA TRP A 135 25.53 -4.15 -38.80
C TRP A 135 25.78 -3.37 -37.53
N THR A 136 26.47 -2.21 -37.66
CA THR A 136 26.70 -1.28 -36.58
C THR A 136 26.26 0.11 -37.05
N PHE A 137 25.52 0.81 -36.20
CA PHE A 137 25.05 2.18 -36.39
C PHE A 137 25.66 3.06 -35.33
N TRP A 138 25.80 4.33 -35.61
CA TRP A 138 26.39 5.31 -34.73
C TRP A 138 25.48 6.54 -34.61
N HIS A 139 25.54 7.20 -33.48
CA HIS A 139 25.02 8.54 -33.25
C HIS A 139 25.88 9.56 -34.03
N GLU A 140 25.35 10.76 -34.24
CA GLU A 140 26.05 11.81 -34.94
C GLU A 140 27.35 12.26 -34.24
N ASN A 141 27.42 12.10 -32.90
CA ASN A 141 28.62 12.34 -32.09
C ASN A 141 29.71 11.27 -32.24
N GLY A 142 29.46 10.20 -33.03
CA GLY A 142 30.39 9.11 -33.30
C GLY A 142 30.37 7.95 -32.29
N GLN A 143 29.57 8.04 -31.24
CA GLN A 143 29.33 6.91 -30.32
C GLN A 143 28.43 5.86 -31.00
N LYS A 144 28.56 4.58 -30.63
CA LYS A 144 27.65 3.55 -31.14
C LYS A 144 26.19 3.88 -30.75
N LEU A 145 25.27 3.65 -31.71
CA LEU A 145 23.83 3.72 -31.54
C LEU A 145 23.23 2.32 -31.40
N ASP A 146 23.56 1.43 -32.36
CA ASP A 146 22.97 0.08 -32.41
C ASP A 146 23.92 -0.92 -33.09
N GLU A 147 23.92 -2.13 -32.61
CA GLU A 147 24.69 -3.22 -33.19
C GLU A 147 23.83 -4.49 -33.21
N LEU A 148 23.54 -5.01 -34.39
CA LEU A 148 22.70 -6.17 -34.56
C LEU A 148 23.11 -6.99 -35.78
N THR A 149 22.70 -8.25 -35.83
CA THR A 149 22.93 -9.14 -36.91
C THR A 149 21.69 -9.28 -37.79
N PHE A 150 21.88 -9.38 -39.09
CA PHE A 150 20.81 -9.62 -40.06
C PHE A 150 21.05 -10.96 -40.80
N LYS A 151 19.96 -11.67 -41.07
CA LYS A 151 19.89 -12.81 -41.95
C LYS A 151 18.82 -12.51 -42.98
N ASP A 152 19.25 -12.34 -44.25
CA ASP A 152 18.38 -12.05 -45.40
C ASP A 152 17.39 -10.86 -45.16
N GLY A 153 17.93 -9.77 -44.60
CA GLY A 153 17.20 -8.55 -44.36
C GLY A 153 16.41 -8.50 -43.04
N LYS A 154 16.27 -9.58 -42.33
CA LYS A 154 15.62 -9.68 -41.03
C LYS A 154 16.65 -9.65 -39.90
N ALA A 155 16.33 -8.96 -38.77
CA ALA A 155 17.18 -8.98 -37.61
C ALA A 155 17.19 -10.38 -36.96
N SER A 156 18.35 -10.81 -36.46
CA SER A 156 18.57 -12.13 -35.87
C SER A 156 19.66 -12.06 -34.79
N GLY A 157 19.52 -12.87 -33.75
CA GLY A 157 20.48 -12.94 -32.65
C GLY A 157 20.47 -11.74 -31.71
N LEU A 158 21.57 -11.52 -31.01
CA LEU A 158 21.72 -10.43 -30.03
C LEU A 158 21.76 -9.08 -30.74
N SER A 159 20.95 -8.14 -30.25
CA SER A 159 21.02 -6.72 -30.56
C SER A 159 21.39 -5.94 -29.30
N THR A 160 22.24 -4.94 -29.47
CA THR A 160 22.66 -4.05 -28.37
C THR A 160 22.55 -2.61 -28.87
N SER A 161 21.87 -1.76 -28.11
CA SER A 161 21.85 -0.33 -28.35
C SER A 161 22.51 0.47 -27.22
N TRP A 162 22.92 1.70 -27.54
CA TRP A 162 23.64 2.59 -26.65
C TRP A 162 23.03 4.00 -26.72
N TYR A 163 23.05 4.67 -25.58
CA TYR A 163 22.80 6.11 -25.48
C TYR A 163 23.88 6.94 -26.18
N GLU A 164 23.61 8.20 -26.44
CA GLU A 164 24.59 9.13 -27.05
C GLU A 164 25.86 9.34 -26.20
N ASN A 165 25.81 9.04 -24.89
CA ASN A 165 26.99 9.06 -24.01
C ASN A 165 27.84 7.77 -24.10
N GLY A 166 27.44 6.80 -24.93
CA GLY A 166 28.16 5.54 -25.15
C GLY A 166 27.88 4.44 -24.14
N ILE A 167 26.99 4.68 -23.16
CA ILE A 167 26.52 3.67 -22.21
C ILE A 167 25.48 2.79 -22.90
N LYS A 168 25.48 1.50 -22.59
CA LYS A 168 24.44 0.59 -23.10
C LYS A 168 23.05 1.06 -22.65
N GLU A 169 22.08 1.03 -23.57
CA GLU A 169 20.67 1.30 -23.32
C GLU A 169 19.85 0.02 -23.25
N TRP A 170 20.05 -0.87 -24.26
CA TRP A 170 19.30 -2.13 -24.39
C TRP A 170 20.19 -3.27 -24.84
N GLU A 171 19.85 -4.48 -24.37
CA GLU A 171 20.21 -5.76 -25.01
C GLU A 171 18.95 -6.61 -25.15
N TYR A 172 18.71 -7.13 -26.35
CA TYR A 172 17.61 -8.04 -26.63
C TYR A 172 17.99 -9.02 -27.74
N TYR A 173 17.31 -10.14 -27.78
CA TYR A 173 17.62 -11.24 -28.69
C TYR A 173 16.48 -11.43 -29.70
N PHE A 174 16.79 -11.40 -31.01
CA PHE A 174 15.86 -11.80 -32.06
C PHE A 174 16.01 -13.28 -32.36
N ILE A 175 14.88 -13.96 -32.60
CA ILE A 175 14.91 -15.30 -33.19
C ILE A 175 15.17 -15.25 -34.70
N GLU A 176 15.45 -16.41 -35.29
CA GLU A 176 15.92 -16.51 -36.70
C GLU A 176 14.94 -15.98 -37.77
N ASP A 177 13.63 -15.89 -37.46
CA ASP A 177 12.62 -15.38 -38.38
C ASP A 177 12.50 -13.83 -38.37
N GLY A 178 13.28 -13.16 -37.53
CA GLY A 178 13.28 -11.72 -37.39
C GLY A 178 12.11 -11.18 -36.59
N THR A 179 11.30 -12.05 -35.97
CA THR A 179 10.28 -11.66 -35.00
C THR A 179 10.88 -11.59 -33.58
N ARG A 180 10.22 -10.89 -32.68
CA ARG A 180 10.60 -10.83 -31.25
C ARG A 180 9.88 -11.89 -30.41
N ASP A 181 9.25 -12.87 -31.05
CA ASP A 181 8.26 -13.79 -30.44
C ASP A 181 8.77 -14.72 -29.35
N SER A 182 10.06 -14.82 -29.15
CA SER A 182 10.61 -15.58 -28.03
C SER A 182 11.87 -14.94 -27.48
N VAL A 183 11.77 -13.66 -27.17
CA VAL A 183 12.85 -12.97 -26.46
C VAL A 183 13.01 -13.64 -25.12
N LYS A 184 14.16 -14.29 -24.94
CA LYS A 184 14.43 -15.05 -23.71
C LYS A 184 14.80 -14.13 -22.56
N LEU A 185 15.53 -13.06 -22.84
CA LEU A 185 15.96 -12.09 -21.82
C LEU A 185 16.14 -10.72 -22.48
N THR A 186 15.59 -9.71 -21.86
CA THR A 186 15.81 -8.31 -22.24
C THR A 186 16.41 -7.58 -21.05
N THR A 187 17.48 -6.83 -21.30
CA THR A 187 18.11 -6.00 -20.26
C THR A 187 18.13 -4.54 -20.72
N ARG A 188 17.82 -3.64 -19.83
CA ARG A 188 17.90 -2.19 -20.02
C ARG A 188 18.74 -1.54 -18.93
N TRP A 189 19.35 -0.43 -19.28
CA TRP A 189 20.13 0.38 -18.37
C TRP A 189 19.63 1.82 -18.37
N TYR A 190 19.88 2.53 -17.30
CA TYR A 190 19.80 3.98 -17.22
C TYR A 190 20.98 4.59 -18.01
N ASP A 191 20.90 5.84 -18.39
CA ASP A 191 21.98 6.59 -19.02
C ASP A 191 23.19 6.82 -18.09
N SER A 192 23.01 6.64 -16.78
CA SER A 192 24.06 6.55 -15.77
C SER A 192 24.86 5.22 -15.82
N GLY A 193 24.36 4.22 -16.55
CA GLY A 193 24.97 2.91 -16.66
C GLY A 193 24.48 1.87 -15.64
N GLN A 194 23.64 2.26 -14.69
CA GLN A 194 23.01 1.34 -13.77
C GLN A 194 21.94 0.51 -14.49
N LYS A 195 21.80 -0.76 -14.11
CA LYS A 195 20.73 -1.61 -14.66
C LYS A 195 19.37 -1.06 -14.21
N TRP A 196 18.46 -0.88 -15.18
CA TRP A 196 17.08 -0.45 -14.91
C TRP A 196 16.09 -1.62 -14.93
N TYR A 197 16.25 -2.55 -15.87
CA TYR A 197 15.33 -3.65 -16.10
C TYR A 197 16.05 -4.89 -16.60
N GLU A 198 15.62 -6.06 -16.14
CA GLU A 198 16.00 -7.36 -16.70
C GLU A 198 14.83 -8.31 -16.57
N GLY A 199 14.48 -8.97 -17.67
CA GLY A 199 13.39 -9.91 -17.64
C GLY A 199 12.97 -10.43 -19.01
N TYR A 200 11.97 -11.27 -18.98
CA TYR A 200 11.44 -11.91 -20.17
C TYR A 200 10.28 -11.12 -20.75
N VAL A 201 10.23 -11.08 -22.08
CA VAL A 201 9.13 -10.49 -22.82
C VAL A 201 8.63 -11.49 -23.88
N LYS A 202 7.37 -11.38 -24.27
CA LYS A 202 6.83 -12.08 -25.43
C LYS A 202 6.04 -11.12 -26.32
N THR A 203 5.88 -11.48 -27.57
CA THR A 203 5.06 -10.74 -28.53
C THR A 203 3.65 -11.30 -28.52
N LEU A 204 2.63 -10.44 -28.38
CA LEU A 204 1.22 -10.83 -28.49
C LEU A 204 0.72 -10.77 -29.92
N ASN A 205 1.29 -9.84 -30.73
CA ASN A 205 1.02 -9.64 -32.16
C ASN A 205 2.21 -8.92 -32.79
N ASP A 206 2.19 -8.67 -34.08
CA ASP A 206 3.33 -8.11 -34.83
C ASP A 206 3.91 -6.80 -34.29
N THR A 207 3.20 -6.12 -33.38
CA THR A 207 3.59 -4.79 -32.86
C THR A 207 3.64 -4.72 -31.34
N THR A 208 2.99 -5.63 -30.61
CA THR A 208 2.83 -5.54 -29.15
C THR A 208 3.74 -6.53 -28.43
N ILE A 209 4.68 -6.00 -27.65
CA ILE A 209 5.58 -6.78 -26.78
C ILE A 209 5.14 -6.56 -25.33
N VAL A 210 4.98 -7.65 -24.59
CA VAL A 210 4.56 -7.64 -23.18
C VAL A 210 5.53 -8.41 -22.30
N TRP A 211 5.58 -8.04 -21.04
CA TRP A 211 6.35 -8.78 -20.06
C TRP A 211 5.74 -10.16 -19.80
N ASN A 212 6.61 -11.16 -19.66
CA ASN A 212 6.19 -12.53 -19.41
C ASN A 212 7.30 -13.27 -18.66
N GLY A 213 6.95 -14.05 -17.61
CA GLY A 213 7.93 -14.70 -16.75
C GLY A 213 8.52 -13.77 -15.68
N LEU A 214 9.66 -14.13 -15.13
CA LEU A 214 10.33 -13.38 -14.07
C LEU A 214 10.93 -12.08 -14.63
N ASN A 215 10.60 -10.96 -13.99
CA ASN A 215 11.09 -9.63 -14.34
C ASN A 215 11.59 -8.90 -13.09
N THR A 216 12.68 -8.18 -13.23
CA THR A 216 13.29 -7.39 -12.16
C THR A 216 13.53 -5.97 -12.65
N LYS A 217 13.19 -4.98 -11.82
CA LYS A 217 13.50 -3.55 -12.03
C LYS A 217 14.36 -3.04 -10.88
N TRP A 218 15.19 -2.06 -11.18
CA TRP A 218 16.06 -1.39 -10.22
C TRP A 218 15.84 0.12 -10.26
N TYR A 219 16.07 0.75 -9.15
CA TYR A 219 16.25 2.18 -9.04
C TYR A 219 17.61 2.59 -9.62
N GLU A 220 17.79 3.86 -9.92
CA GLU A 220 19.05 4.37 -10.45
C GLU A 220 20.21 4.25 -9.46
N ASN A 221 19.93 4.22 -8.15
CA ASN A 221 20.92 3.93 -7.10
C ASN A 221 21.39 2.45 -7.07
N GLY A 222 20.87 1.60 -7.96
CA GLY A 222 21.23 0.19 -8.10
C GLY A 222 20.47 -0.78 -7.18
N LEU A 223 19.63 -0.28 -6.27
CA LEU A 223 18.78 -1.12 -5.42
C LEU A 223 17.58 -1.64 -6.21
N LYS A 224 17.08 -2.82 -5.86
CA LYS A 224 15.87 -3.36 -6.48
C LYS A 224 14.68 -2.46 -6.20
N MET A 225 13.87 -2.22 -7.23
CA MET A 225 12.57 -1.55 -7.16
C MET A 225 11.44 -2.58 -7.08
N MET A 226 11.53 -3.62 -7.92
CA MET A 226 10.50 -4.65 -8.03
C MET A 226 11.08 -5.93 -8.63
N GLN A 227 10.60 -7.07 -8.17
CA GLN A 227 10.86 -8.37 -8.77
C GLN A 227 9.58 -9.20 -8.73
N GLY A 228 9.09 -9.64 -9.88
CA GLY A 228 7.82 -10.36 -9.95
C GLY A 228 7.64 -11.19 -11.21
N ILE A 229 6.65 -12.07 -11.17
CA ILE A 229 6.25 -12.92 -12.27
C ILE A 229 5.16 -12.20 -13.06
N TYR A 230 5.34 -12.13 -14.38
CA TYR A 230 4.39 -11.55 -15.32
C TYR A 230 3.78 -12.61 -16.22
N LYS A 231 2.53 -12.44 -16.54
CA LYS A 231 1.80 -13.20 -17.55
C LYS A 231 1.03 -12.23 -18.43
N ASP A 232 1.31 -12.26 -19.73
CA ASP A 232 0.62 -11.42 -20.73
C ASP A 232 0.63 -9.91 -20.40
N GLY A 233 1.74 -9.44 -19.82
CA GLY A 233 1.94 -8.04 -19.45
C GLY A 233 1.50 -7.64 -18.04
N ASN A 234 0.74 -8.49 -17.35
CA ASN A 234 0.26 -8.23 -15.99
C ASN A 234 1.09 -9.03 -14.96
N LEU A 235 1.25 -8.47 -13.76
CA LEU A 235 1.76 -9.23 -12.62
C LEU A 235 0.80 -10.39 -12.32
N ASP A 236 1.32 -11.62 -12.33
CA ASP A 236 0.55 -12.84 -12.06
C ASP A 236 1.46 -13.87 -11.38
N GLY A 237 1.39 -13.94 -10.07
CA GLY A 237 2.25 -14.76 -9.21
C GLY A 237 2.93 -13.94 -8.11
N LEU A 238 4.03 -14.47 -7.59
CA LEU A 238 4.80 -13.82 -6.52
C LEU A 238 5.45 -12.51 -7.01
N ASN A 239 5.34 -11.47 -6.20
CA ASN A 239 5.98 -10.18 -6.44
C ASN A 239 6.54 -9.61 -5.14
N THR A 240 7.71 -8.98 -5.25
CA THR A 240 8.32 -8.19 -4.17
C THR A 240 8.62 -6.78 -4.69
N GLU A 241 8.20 -5.78 -3.96
CA GLU A 241 8.48 -4.37 -4.20
C GLU A 241 9.35 -3.81 -3.07
N TRP A 242 10.22 -2.87 -3.41
CA TRP A 242 11.08 -2.18 -2.44
C TRP A 242 10.92 -0.68 -2.56
N TYR A 243 11.16 0.01 -1.49
CA TYR A 243 11.41 1.45 -1.48
C TYR A 243 12.82 1.75 -2.02
N GLU A 244 13.06 2.99 -2.40
CA GLU A 244 14.36 3.44 -2.92
C GLU A 244 15.51 3.32 -1.89
N ASN A 245 15.18 3.27 -0.60
CA ASN A 245 16.13 2.99 0.49
C ASN A 245 16.46 1.50 0.66
N GLY A 246 15.86 0.62 -0.16
CA GLY A 246 16.08 -0.83 -0.14
C GLY A 246 15.20 -1.62 0.84
N GLN A 247 14.35 -0.96 1.64
CA GLN A 247 13.39 -1.67 2.50
C GLN A 247 12.28 -2.29 1.66
N LYS A 248 11.83 -3.50 2.03
CA LYS A 248 10.69 -4.13 1.37
C LYS A 248 9.42 -3.31 1.62
N LYS A 249 8.72 -2.96 0.54
CA LYS A 249 7.44 -2.26 0.54
C LYS A 249 6.27 -3.24 0.50
N PHE A 250 6.35 -4.23 -0.38
CA PHE A 250 5.34 -5.28 -0.51
C PHE A 250 5.99 -6.61 -0.88
N GLU A 251 5.48 -7.70 -0.32
CA GLU A 251 5.83 -9.07 -0.71
C GLU A 251 4.57 -9.93 -0.63
N GLY A 252 4.16 -10.48 -1.77
CA GLY A 252 2.93 -11.27 -1.85
C GLY A 252 2.56 -11.65 -3.26
N THR A 253 1.34 -12.17 -3.42
CA THR A 253 0.83 -12.64 -4.71
C THR A 253 0.00 -11.59 -5.42
N TYR A 254 0.05 -11.65 -6.75
CA TYR A 254 -0.75 -10.85 -7.68
C TYR A 254 -1.52 -11.78 -8.61
N THR A 255 -2.69 -11.33 -9.04
CA THR A 255 -3.47 -11.93 -10.11
C THR A 255 -3.96 -10.82 -11.02
N ASN A 256 -3.69 -10.93 -12.33
CA ASN A 256 -4.08 -9.93 -13.34
C ASN A 256 -3.66 -8.49 -12.96
N GLY A 257 -2.49 -8.32 -12.36
CA GLY A 257 -1.95 -7.01 -11.99
C GLY A 257 -2.44 -6.45 -10.66
N LEU A 258 -3.32 -7.13 -9.94
CA LEU A 258 -3.85 -6.73 -8.63
C LEU A 258 -3.35 -7.64 -7.51
N LYS A 259 -3.07 -7.06 -6.33
CA LYS A 259 -2.73 -7.84 -5.13
C LYS A 259 -3.86 -8.80 -4.81
N ASN A 260 -3.54 -10.09 -4.69
CA ASN A 260 -4.54 -11.14 -4.46
C ASN A 260 -3.89 -12.32 -3.74
N GLY A 261 -4.56 -12.89 -2.73
CA GLY A 261 -3.98 -13.90 -1.84
C GLY A 261 -3.20 -13.30 -0.67
N HIS A 262 -2.26 -14.02 -0.10
CA HIS A 262 -1.48 -13.56 1.06
C HIS A 262 -0.37 -12.59 0.66
N GLY A 263 -0.15 -11.58 1.52
CA GLY A 263 0.92 -10.61 1.31
C GLY A 263 1.24 -9.76 2.53
N THR A 264 2.45 -9.23 2.54
CA THR A 264 2.95 -8.30 3.54
C THR A 264 3.17 -6.94 2.90
N MET A 265 2.54 -5.91 3.45
CA MET A 265 2.77 -4.51 3.11
C MET A 265 3.48 -3.82 4.26
N THR A 266 4.61 -3.18 4.00
CA THR A 266 5.30 -2.30 4.95
C THR A 266 5.17 -0.88 4.44
N TYR A 267 4.67 0.00 5.28
CA TYR A 267 4.45 1.42 4.95
C TYR A 267 5.72 2.24 5.24
N ALA A 268 5.76 3.46 4.71
CA ALA A 268 6.92 4.34 4.86
C ALA A 268 7.20 4.77 6.32
N ASP A 269 6.17 4.80 7.15
CA ASP A 269 6.23 5.06 8.60
C ASP A 269 6.60 3.82 9.42
N SER A 270 6.93 2.70 8.77
CA SER A 270 7.22 1.38 9.35
C SER A 270 6.01 0.60 9.84
N ALA A 271 4.80 1.11 9.71
CA ALA A 271 3.59 0.32 9.94
C ALA A 271 3.55 -0.87 8.96
N LYS A 272 2.89 -1.96 9.36
CA LYS A 272 2.89 -3.21 8.60
C LYS A 272 1.51 -3.84 8.55
N TYR A 273 1.13 -4.37 7.40
CA TYR A 273 -0.01 -5.26 7.26
C TYR A 273 0.44 -6.62 6.76
N VAL A 274 0.03 -7.67 7.43
CA VAL A 274 0.25 -9.08 7.04
C VAL A 274 -1.10 -9.75 6.98
N GLY A 275 -1.52 -10.21 5.81
CA GLY A 275 -2.83 -10.83 5.67
C GLY A 275 -3.23 -11.06 4.23
N GLU A 276 -4.51 -11.29 4.06
CA GLU A 276 -5.13 -11.56 2.77
C GLU A 276 -5.43 -10.27 2.00
N TRP A 277 -5.36 -10.41 0.68
CA TRP A 277 -5.64 -9.36 -0.30
C TRP A 277 -6.61 -9.87 -1.35
N LYS A 278 -7.51 -9.02 -1.79
CA LYS A 278 -8.43 -9.27 -2.90
C LYS A 278 -8.59 -8.02 -3.74
N GLU A 279 -8.35 -8.14 -5.04
CA GLU A 279 -8.51 -7.03 -6.00
C GLU A 279 -7.78 -5.74 -5.58
N GLY A 280 -6.59 -5.90 -4.98
CA GLY A 280 -5.75 -4.78 -4.54
C GLY A 280 -6.04 -4.23 -3.14
N SER A 281 -7.13 -4.66 -2.50
CA SER A 281 -7.56 -4.24 -1.15
C SER A 281 -7.26 -5.31 -0.09
N LYS A 282 -7.02 -4.87 1.16
CA LYS A 282 -6.97 -5.78 2.32
C LYS A 282 -8.32 -6.49 2.42
N ASN A 283 -8.31 -7.82 2.58
CA ASN A 283 -9.52 -8.63 2.63
C ASN A 283 -9.24 -9.89 3.45
N GLY A 284 -10.27 -10.54 4.02
CA GLY A 284 -10.08 -11.73 4.85
C GLY A 284 -9.31 -11.46 6.14
N GLN A 285 -8.60 -12.47 6.64
CA GLN A 285 -7.85 -12.35 7.90
C GLN A 285 -6.54 -11.57 7.71
N GLY A 286 -6.24 -10.69 8.66
CA GLY A 286 -4.99 -9.94 8.62
C GLY A 286 -4.69 -9.14 9.86
N THR A 287 -3.40 -8.94 10.10
CA THR A 287 -2.87 -8.16 11.21
C THR A 287 -2.25 -6.87 10.69
N TYR A 288 -2.71 -5.76 11.21
CA TYR A 288 -2.08 -4.46 11.03
C TYR A 288 -1.28 -4.09 12.28
N THR A 289 -0.01 -3.75 12.12
CA THR A 289 0.87 -3.30 13.20
C THR A 289 1.26 -1.86 12.91
N TRP A 290 0.99 -0.95 13.83
CA TRP A 290 1.40 0.44 13.75
C TRP A 290 2.88 0.63 14.08
N ALA A 291 3.44 1.77 13.72
CA ALA A 291 4.83 2.12 13.99
C ALA A 291 5.17 2.17 15.50
N ASN A 292 4.17 2.45 16.35
CA ASN A 292 4.31 2.47 17.81
C ASN A 292 4.27 1.07 18.46
N GLY A 293 4.11 0.00 17.67
CA GLY A 293 4.06 -1.37 18.16
C GLY A 293 2.66 -1.92 18.43
N SER A 294 1.63 -1.07 18.50
CA SER A 294 0.25 -1.55 18.63
C SER A 294 -0.15 -2.41 17.42
N SER A 295 -1.06 -3.35 17.62
CA SER A 295 -1.49 -4.27 16.56
C SER A 295 -2.98 -4.56 16.60
N LEU A 296 -3.56 -4.71 15.42
CA LEU A 296 -4.97 -5.09 15.21
C LEU A 296 -5.03 -6.34 14.33
N GLU A 297 -5.45 -7.45 14.90
CA GLU A 297 -5.84 -8.66 14.18
C GLU A 297 -7.35 -8.63 13.97
N ALA A 298 -7.80 -8.65 12.72
CA ALA A 298 -9.21 -8.51 12.38
C ALA A 298 -9.53 -9.18 11.05
N THR A 299 -10.84 -9.31 10.78
CA THR A 299 -11.35 -9.58 9.44
C THR A 299 -11.44 -8.25 8.68
N TRP A 300 -10.93 -8.24 7.45
CA TRP A 300 -10.88 -7.07 6.59
C TRP A 300 -11.84 -7.21 5.42
N PHE A 301 -12.54 -6.16 5.08
CA PHE A 301 -13.40 -6.09 3.92
C PHE A 301 -13.16 -4.78 3.16
N GLU A 302 -12.75 -4.87 1.89
CA GLU A 302 -12.44 -3.68 1.05
C GLU A 302 -11.52 -2.65 1.72
N GLY A 303 -10.53 -3.15 2.48
CA GLY A 303 -9.52 -2.33 3.15
C GLY A 303 -9.89 -1.82 4.54
N VAL A 304 -11.07 -2.17 5.07
CA VAL A 304 -11.57 -1.75 6.39
C VAL A 304 -11.66 -2.98 7.30
N PRO A 305 -11.19 -2.90 8.57
CA PRO A 305 -11.39 -3.97 9.56
C PRO A 305 -12.80 -3.91 10.12
N ASP A 306 -13.45 -5.05 10.35
CA ASP A 306 -14.80 -5.13 10.88
C ASP A 306 -15.05 -6.48 11.59
N GLY A 307 -16.07 -6.54 12.45
CA GLY A 307 -16.44 -7.73 13.20
C GLY A 307 -15.48 -8.08 14.34
N ASN A 308 -15.26 -9.37 14.59
CA ASN A 308 -14.39 -9.78 15.69
C ASN A 308 -12.91 -9.43 15.43
N ALA A 309 -12.29 -8.82 16.44
CA ALA A 309 -10.91 -8.37 16.39
C ALA A 309 -10.19 -8.58 17.72
N LYS A 310 -8.85 -8.63 17.64
CA LYS A 310 -7.95 -8.48 18.77
C LYS A 310 -7.09 -7.25 18.55
N TRP A 311 -7.22 -6.26 19.41
CA TRP A 311 -6.43 -5.05 19.40
C TRP A 311 -5.52 -4.98 20.62
N ILE A 312 -4.21 -4.90 20.39
CA ILE A 312 -3.18 -4.74 21.42
C ILE A 312 -2.63 -3.34 21.26
N GLN A 313 -2.66 -2.54 22.32
CA GLN A 313 -2.14 -1.18 22.35
C GLN A 313 -0.63 -1.19 22.65
N ALA A 314 0.03 -0.05 22.49
CA ALA A 314 1.48 0.06 22.67
C ALA A 314 1.94 -0.10 24.14
N ASP A 315 1.02 0.06 25.09
CA ASP A 315 1.20 -0.12 26.53
C ASP A 315 0.76 -1.51 27.03
N ASP A 316 0.50 -2.43 26.08
CA ASP A 316 0.04 -3.79 26.30
C ASP A 316 -1.41 -3.93 26.83
N ASP A 317 -2.17 -2.82 26.92
CA ASP A 317 -3.62 -2.92 27.06
C ASP A 317 -4.19 -3.63 25.82
N TYR A 318 -5.19 -4.48 26.00
CA TYR A 318 -5.76 -5.19 24.88
C TYR A 318 -7.29 -5.30 24.93
N TYR A 319 -7.85 -5.37 23.74
CA TYR A 319 -9.27 -5.62 23.52
C TYR A 319 -9.46 -6.85 22.65
N VAL A 320 -10.44 -7.69 23.00
CA VAL A 320 -10.91 -8.82 22.18
C VAL A 320 -12.43 -8.73 22.08
N GLY A 321 -12.95 -8.53 20.88
CA GLY A 321 -14.39 -8.39 20.69
C GLY A 321 -14.77 -7.80 19.34
N GLU A 322 -15.99 -7.33 19.25
CA GLU A 322 -16.53 -6.75 18.03
C GLU A 322 -16.06 -5.30 17.83
N ILE A 323 -15.68 -4.98 16.60
CA ILE A 323 -15.34 -3.63 16.16
C ILE A 323 -16.16 -3.24 14.95
N LYS A 324 -16.33 -1.95 14.74
CA LYS A 324 -16.93 -1.38 13.54
C LYS A 324 -15.95 -0.48 12.84
N GLY A 325 -15.59 -0.87 11.62
CA GLY A 325 -14.68 -0.10 10.80
C GLY A 325 -15.37 0.93 9.92
N SER A 326 -14.61 1.92 9.47
CA SER A 326 -15.07 2.95 8.54
C SER A 326 -13.94 3.44 7.65
N LYS A 327 -14.29 3.90 6.43
CA LYS A 327 -13.36 4.61 5.55
C LYS A 327 -13.26 6.09 5.98
N THR A 328 -12.06 6.64 5.91
CA THR A 328 -11.83 8.07 6.15
C THR A 328 -11.85 8.84 4.83
N ASP A 329 -12.13 10.15 4.87
CA ASP A 329 -12.18 11.03 3.70
C ASP A 329 -10.86 11.06 2.90
N GLY A 330 -9.73 10.77 3.55
CA GLY A 330 -8.41 10.63 2.91
C GLY A 330 -8.11 9.26 2.30
N GLY A 331 -9.11 8.35 2.22
CA GLY A 331 -8.94 6.99 1.68
C GLY A 331 -8.27 6.01 2.65
N GLY A 332 -8.04 6.41 3.90
CA GLY A 332 -7.62 5.54 4.99
C GLY A 332 -8.80 4.78 5.61
N TRP A 333 -8.57 4.25 6.78
CA TRP A 333 -9.58 3.53 7.57
C TRP A 333 -9.43 3.88 9.06
N ASN A 334 -10.51 3.67 9.80
CA ASN A 334 -10.58 3.78 11.25
C ASN A 334 -11.49 2.67 11.78
N PHE A 335 -11.50 2.47 13.11
CA PHE A 335 -12.44 1.56 13.78
C PHE A 335 -12.80 2.11 15.15
N VAL A 336 -13.93 1.64 15.67
CA VAL A 336 -14.39 1.84 17.03
C VAL A 336 -14.79 0.50 17.62
N LEU A 337 -14.71 0.37 18.95
CA LEU A 337 -15.27 -0.79 19.68
C LEU A 337 -16.80 -0.68 19.60
N ASP A 338 -17.46 -1.70 19.08
CA ASP A 338 -18.91 -1.69 18.88
C ASP A 338 -19.44 -3.14 18.88
N GLY A 339 -20.28 -3.48 19.84
CA GLY A 339 -20.78 -4.84 20.10
C GLY A 339 -20.18 -5.45 21.36
N GLN A 340 -20.12 -6.76 21.44
CA GLN A 340 -19.61 -7.49 22.61
C GLN A 340 -18.07 -7.56 22.62
N GLY A 341 -17.47 -7.37 23.81
CA GLY A 341 -16.02 -7.46 23.92
C GLY A 341 -15.50 -7.52 25.35
N THR A 342 -14.21 -7.85 25.43
CA THR A 342 -13.41 -7.80 26.65
C THR A 342 -12.27 -6.83 26.45
N GLN A 343 -12.17 -5.84 27.34
CA GLN A 343 -11.01 -4.96 27.42
C GLN A 343 -10.27 -5.24 28.73
N THR A 344 -8.98 -5.44 28.64
CA THR A 344 -8.09 -5.69 29.77
C THR A 344 -7.01 -4.63 29.77
N TRP A 345 -6.80 -4.03 30.92
CA TRP A 345 -5.76 -3.03 31.14
C TRP A 345 -4.56 -3.62 31.88
N THR A 346 -3.40 -3.09 31.65
CA THR A 346 -2.13 -3.55 32.27
C THR A 346 -2.07 -3.38 33.78
N ASP A 347 -2.89 -2.50 34.34
CA ASP A 347 -3.05 -2.34 35.80
C ASP A 347 -3.85 -3.50 36.43
N GLY A 348 -4.45 -4.36 35.61
CA GLY A 348 -5.24 -5.52 36.01
C GLY A 348 -6.75 -5.30 36.02
N ASP A 349 -7.21 -4.14 35.61
CA ASP A 349 -8.64 -3.91 35.37
C ASP A 349 -9.13 -4.71 34.16
N GLU A 350 -10.37 -5.18 34.20
CA GLU A 350 -11.02 -5.89 33.12
C GLU A 350 -12.49 -5.47 32.98
N TYR A 351 -12.89 -5.17 31.76
CA TYR A 351 -14.30 -4.99 31.41
C TYR A 351 -14.75 -6.05 30.39
N VAL A 352 -15.85 -6.71 30.68
CA VAL A 352 -16.54 -7.65 29.79
C VAL A 352 -17.97 -7.18 29.59
N GLY A 353 -18.35 -6.82 28.36
CA GLY A 353 -19.69 -6.31 28.09
C GLY A 353 -19.86 -5.67 26.73
N GLU A 354 -20.92 -4.91 26.60
CA GLU A 354 -21.24 -4.18 25.38
C GLU A 354 -20.42 -2.90 25.24
N PHE A 355 -20.04 -2.62 24.01
CA PHE A 355 -19.43 -1.36 23.57
C PHE A 355 -20.31 -0.69 22.51
N LYS A 356 -20.31 0.61 22.49
CA LYS A 356 -20.93 1.43 21.45
C LYS A 356 -20.10 2.67 21.20
N ASP A 357 -19.78 2.90 19.93
CA ASP A 357 -18.99 4.06 19.50
C ASP A 357 -17.69 4.25 20.33
N GLY A 358 -17.03 3.14 20.69
CA GLY A 358 -15.79 3.12 21.47
C GLY A 358 -15.94 3.18 22.98
N SER A 359 -17.17 3.29 23.50
CA SER A 359 -17.42 3.45 24.95
C SER A 359 -18.18 2.25 25.53
N LYS A 360 -17.94 1.92 26.80
CA LYS A 360 -18.74 0.93 27.56
C LYS A 360 -20.21 1.34 27.49
N HIS A 361 -21.08 0.38 27.13
CA HIS A 361 -22.50 0.62 26.93
C HIS A 361 -23.30 -0.64 27.33
N GLY A 362 -24.65 -0.53 27.43
CA GLY A 362 -25.52 -1.67 27.69
C GLY A 362 -25.15 -2.46 28.94
N GLN A 363 -25.18 -3.78 28.88
CA GLN A 363 -24.82 -4.63 30.01
C GLN A 363 -23.34 -4.96 30.03
N GLY A 364 -22.72 -4.86 31.22
CA GLY A 364 -21.31 -5.20 31.35
C GLY A 364 -20.85 -5.44 32.79
N THR A 365 -19.71 -6.12 32.87
CA THR A 365 -19.01 -6.40 34.13
C THR A 365 -17.65 -5.69 34.12
N MET A 366 -17.41 -4.87 35.11
CA MET A 366 -16.08 -4.32 35.40
C MET A 366 -15.50 -5.01 36.62
N THR A 367 -14.34 -5.61 36.46
CA THR A 367 -13.53 -6.16 37.56
C THR A 367 -12.30 -5.29 37.72
N TYR A 368 -12.15 -4.68 38.87
CA TYR A 368 -11.01 -3.81 39.14
C TYR A 368 -9.83 -4.62 39.67
N ALA A 369 -8.60 -4.15 39.43
CA ALA A 369 -7.37 -4.79 39.89
C ALA A 369 -7.34 -5.05 41.41
N ASN A 370 -8.01 -4.20 42.20
CA ASN A 370 -8.16 -4.36 43.64
C ASN A 370 -9.22 -5.41 44.04
N GLY A 371 -9.85 -6.07 43.08
CA GLY A 371 -10.87 -7.09 43.27
C GLY A 371 -12.30 -6.59 43.45
N ASN A 372 -12.52 -5.30 43.46
CA ASN A 372 -13.89 -4.74 43.41
C ASN A 372 -14.56 -5.11 42.07
N LYS A 373 -15.89 -5.22 42.08
CA LYS A 373 -16.63 -5.61 40.87
C LYS A 373 -17.92 -4.83 40.73
N TYR A 374 -18.20 -4.40 39.49
CA TYR A 374 -19.51 -3.87 39.11
C TYR A 374 -20.12 -4.71 38.00
N VAL A 375 -21.38 -5.07 38.14
CA VAL A 375 -22.19 -5.76 37.14
C VAL A 375 -23.45 -4.97 36.92
N GLY A 376 -23.70 -4.46 35.74
CA GLY A 376 -24.89 -3.65 35.48
C GLY A 376 -24.86 -2.91 34.18
N GLU A 377 -25.72 -1.90 34.12
CA GLU A 377 -25.89 -1.06 32.93
C GLU A 377 -24.81 0.02 32.85
N TRP A 378 -24.38 0.28 31.61
CA TRP A 378 -23.41 1.29 31.23
C TRP A 378 -23.96 2.21 30.16
N LYS A 379 -23.61 3.48 30.21
CA LYS A 379 -23.94 4.46 29.20
C LYS A 379 -22.78 5.43 29.00
N GLU A 380 -22.29 5.53 27.76
CA GLU A 380 -21.21 6.45 27.38
C GLU A 380 -19.99 6.36 28.32
N GLY A 381 -19.62 5.11 28.70
CA GLY A 381 -18.46 4.83 29.55
C GLY A 381 -18.71 4.82 31.06
N SER A 382 -19.86 5.34 31.54
CA SER A 382 -20.22 5.47 32.95
C SER A 382 -21.24 4.43 33.41
N LYS A 383 -21.21 4.05 34.70
CA LYS A 383 -22.26 3.25 35.34
C LYS A 383 -23.58 4.01 35.28
N ASN A 384 -24.63 3.34 34.82
CA ASN A 384 -25.94 3.98 34.66
C ASN A 384 -27.03 2.90 34.81
N GLY A 385 -28.27 3.27 35.15
CA GLY A 385 -29.35 2.29 35.31
C GLY A 385 -29.13 1.33 36.46
N GLN A 386 -29.61 0.09 36.34
CA GLN A 386 -29.52 -0.93 37.38
C GLN A 386 -28.15 -1.60 37.42
N GLY A 387 -27.63 -1.79 38.64
CA GLY A 387 -26.34 -2.50 38.81
C GLY A 387 -26.08 -2.99 40.23
N THR A 388 -25.10 -3.88 40.31
CA THR A 388 -24.54 -4.42 41.56
C THR A 388 -23.06 -4.05 41.64
N GLN A 389 -22.68 -3.35 42.68
CA GLN A 389 -21.29 -3.05 43.03
C GLN A 389 -20.93 -3.88 44.27
N THR A 390 -19.87 -4.69 44.18
CA THR A 390 -19.30 -5.41 45.30
C THR A 390 -17.90 -4.93 45.59
N TRP A 391 -17.55 -4.82 46.87
CA TRP A 391 -16.22 -4.47 47.35
C TRP A 391 -15.54 -5.66 48.04
N THR A 392 -14.24 -5.65 48.03
CA THR A 392 -13.43 -6.77 48.59
C THR A 392 -13.53 -6.91 50.11
N ASP A 393 -13.96 -5.87 50.80
CA ASP A 393 -14.24 -5.91 52.23
C ASP A 393 -15.58 -6.61 52.57
N GLY A 394 -16.37 -6.95 51.52
CA GLY A 394 -17.66 -7.62 51.66
C GLY A 394 -18.88 -6.70 51.58
N ASP A 395 -18.66 -5.43 51.38
CA ASP A 395 -19.77 -4.51 51.10
C ASP A 395 -20.41 -4.80 49.75
N GLU A 396 -21.71 -4.55 49.64
CA GLU A 396 -22.48 -4.66 48.41
C GLU A 396 -23.51 -3.56 48.25
N TYR A 397 -23.60 -3.04 47.05
CA TYR A 397 -24.74 -2.15 46.66
C TYR A 397 -25.46 -2.77 45.47
N VAL A 398 -26.78 -2.85 45.56
CA VAL A 398 -27.68 -3.24 44.48
C VAL A 398 -28.71 -2.13 44.30
N GLY A 399 -28.73 -1.49 43.12
CA GLY A 399 -29.64 -0.38 42.88
C GLY A 399 -29.32 0.42 41.63
N GLU A 400 -29.88 1.62 41.59
CA GLU A 400 -29.75 2.56 40.49
C GLU A 400 -28.43 3.34 40.56
N PHE A 401 -27.82 3.52 39.39
CA PHE A 401 -26.66 4.37 39.18
C PHE A 401 -26.98 5.45 38.14
N LYS A 402 -26.34 6.58 38.26
CA LYS A 402 -26.34 7.67 37.31
C LYS A 402 -24.95 8.32 37.29
N ASP A 403 -24.32 8.36 36.12
CA ASP A 403 -23.01 9.01 35.93
C ASP A 403 -21.98 8.56 37.00
N ASP A 404 -21.83 7.23 37.14
CA ASP A 404 -20.96 6.49 38.08
C ASP A 404 -21.37 6.55 39.56
N GLN A 405 -22.36 7.34 39.94
CA GLN A 405 -22.83 7.55 41.31
C GLN A 405 -24.11 6.75 41.60
N ARG A 406 -24.24 6.26 42.85
CA ARG A 406 -25.50 5.66 43.34
C ARG A 406 -26.59 6.76 43.35
N ASN A 407 -27.70 6.48 42.71
CA ASN A 407 -28.80 7.43 42.52
C ASN A 407 -30.11 6.63 42.41
N GLY A 408 -31.25 7.19 42.80
CA GLY A 408 -32.52 6.49 42.81
C GLY A 408 -32.67 5.45 43.93
N GLN A 409 -33.37 4.37 43.67
CA GLN A 409 -33.61 3.32 44.68
C GLN A 409 -32.44 2.33 44.74
N GLY A 410 -32.05 1.98 45.98
CA GLY A 410 -30.96 1.02 46.17
C GLY A 410 -30.86 0.41 47.54
N THR A 411 -30.18 -0.72 47.58
CA THR A 411 -29.86 -1.46 48.80
C THR A 411 -28.35 -1.47 48.99
N PHE A 412 -27.86 -0.98 50.11
CA PHE A 412 -26.47 -1.16 50.52
C PHE A 412 -26.41 -2.14 51.69
N THR A 413 -25.63 -3.20 51.56
CA THR A 413 -25.38 -4.19 52.60
C THR A 413 -23.90 -4.10 53.00
N TRP A 414 -23.64 -3.76 54.23
CA TRP A 414 -22.28 -3.75 54.76
C TRP A 414 -21.78 -5.16 55.11
N ALA A 415 -20.48 -5.34 55.10
CA ALA A 415 -19.85 -6.60 55.41
C ALA A 415 -20.23 -7.19 56.78
N ASP A 416 -20.56 -6.33 57.74
CA ASP A 416 -21.05 -6.70 59.05
C ASP A 416 -22.54 -7.12 59.08
N GLY A 417 -23.19 -7.09 57.92
CA GLY A 417 -24.60 -7.45 57.76
C GLY A 417 -25.58 -6.31 58.00
N ASN A 418 -25.11 -5.12 58.34
CA ASN A 418 -25.99 -3.95 58.36
C ASN A 418 -26.56 -3.69 56.97
N LYS A 419 -27.75 -3.10 56.87
CA LYS A 419 -28.41 -2.89 55.55
C LYS A 419 -29.14 -1.56 55.53
N TYR A 420 -28.97 -0.80 54.44
CA TYR A 420 -29.80 0.33 54.05
C TYR A 420 -30.61 -0.01 52.81
N VAL A 421 -31.88 0.28 52.85
CA VAL A 421 -32.79 0.18 51.68
C VAL A 421 -33.50 1.51 51.54
N GLY A 422 -33.36 2.19 50.43
CA GLY A 422 -33.98 3.50 50.23
C GLY A 422 -33.41 4.28 49.07
N GLU A 423 -33.71 5.59 49.12
CA GLU A 423 -33.31 6.52 48.07
C GLU A 423 -31.83 6.96 48.25
N TRP A 424 -31.18 7.13 47.11
CA TRP A 424 -29.83 7.63 46.97
C TRP A 424 -29.79 8.85 46.05
N LYS A 425 -28.92 9.77 46.31
CA LYS A 425 -28.60 10.89 45.44
C LYS A 425 -27.12 11.23 45.57
N ASP A 426 -26.43 11.29 44.45
CA ASP A 426 -25.00 11.64 44.36
C ASP A 426 -24.16 10.89 45.44
N ASP A 427 -24.28 9.55 45.48
CA ASP A 427 -23.66 8.60 46.40
C ASP A 427 -24.08 8.71 47.87
N GLN A 428 -25.01 9.58 48.19
CA GLN A 428 -25.50 9.79 49.55
C GLN A 428 -26.91 9.25 49.75
N ARG A 429 -27.18 8.73 50.96
CA ARG A 429 -28.57 8.39 51.37
C ARG A 429 -29.40 9.67 51.38
N ASN A 430 -30.53 9.66 50.68
CA ASN A 430 -31.41 10.81 50.52
C ASN A 430 -32.85 10.32 50.43
N GLY A 431 -33.84 11.19 50.66
CA GLY A 431 -35.26 10.83 50.61
C GLY A 431 -35.65 9.77 51.64
N GLN A 432 -36.56 8.87 51.29
CA GLN A 432 -37.06 7.84 52.22
C GLN A 432 -36.11 6.62 52.26
N GLY A 433 -35.83 6.13 53.46
CA GLY A 433 -34.96 4.96 53.61
C GLY A 433 -35.01 4.30 54.98
N THR A 434 -34.57 3.02 54.97
CA THR A 434 -34.53 2.19 56.17
C THR A 434 -33.14 1.66 56.37
N VAL A 435 -32.55 1.89 57.55
CA VAL A 435 -31.36 1.18 58.05
C VAL A 435 -31.79 0.06 59.00
N THR A 436 -31.27 -1.13 58.80
CA THR A 436 -31.41 -2.26 59.72
C THR A 436 -30.01 -2.67 60.19
N TRP A 437 -29.79 -2.77 61.49
CA TRP A 437 -28.52 -3.19 62.05
C TRP A 437 -28.50 -4.71 62.31
N ALA A 438 -27.36 -5.30 62.11
CA ALA A 438 -27.08 -6.71 62.32
C ALA A 438 -26.19 -6.91 63.59
N GLY A 439 -25.70 -8.15 63.78
CA GLY A 439 -24.78 -8.49 64.85
C GLY A 439 -25.32 -8.16 66.24
N GLU A 440 -24.55 -7.48 67.07
CA GLU A 440 -24.92 -7.07 68.43
C GLU A 440 -26.11 -6.10 68.50
N TRP A 441 -26.39 -5.42 67.36
CA TRP A 441 -27.46 -4.45 67.22
C TRP A 441 -28.70 -5.02 66.53
N THR A 442 -28.77 -6.34 66.32
CA THR A 442 -29.91 -7.00 65.69
C THR A 442 -31.22 -6.58 66.36
N GLY A 443 -32.18 -6.21 65.52
CA GLY A 443 -33.48 -5.69 65.98
C GLY A 443 -33.55 -4.16 66.06
N GLN A 444 -32.42 -3.45 65.94
CA GLN A 444 -32.44 -2.02 65.78
C GLN A 444 -32.75 -1.64 64.32
N LYS A 445 -33.62 -0.63 64.15
CA LYS A 445 -34.06 -0.19 62.84
C LYS A 445 -34.42 1.28 62.87
N TYR A 446 -33.96 2.03 61.83
CA TYR A 446 -34.46 3.35 61.55
C TYR A 446 -35.22 3.33 60.21
N THR A 447 -36.36 3.96 60.15
CA THR A 447 -37.12 4.19 58.94
C THR A 447 -37.55 5.66 58.93
N GLY A 448 -37.28 6.37 57.87
CA GLY A 448 -37.62 7.79 57.76
C GLY A 448 -36.83 8.52 56.69
N GLU A 449 -36.84 9.81 56.79
CA GLU A 449 -36.19 10.70 55.85
C GLU A 449 -34.69 10.80 56.07
N TRP A 450 -33.97 10.94 54.95
CA TRP A 450 -32.52 11.11 54.89
C TRP A 450 -32.20 12.34 54.04
N LYS A 451 -31.16 13.06 54.42
CA LYS A 451 -30.59 14.15 53.66
C LYS A 451 -29.09 14.16 53.82
N ASP A 452 -28.36 14.21 52.67
CA ASP A 452 -26.91 14.29 52.61
C ASP A 452 -26.24 13.23 53.53
N GLY A 453 -26.74 11.97 53.49
CA GLY A 453 -26.23 10.84 54.24
C GLY A 453 -26.70 10.75 55.71
N SER A 454 -27.37 11.78 56.26
CA SER A 454 -27.81 11.85 57.65
C SER A 454 -29.32 11.69 57.82
N ARG A 455 -29.78 11.16 58.98
CA ARG A 455 -31.22 11.16 59.33
C ARG A 455 -31.72 12.58 59.42
N TYR A 456 -32.83 12.84 58.74
CA TYR A 456 -33.42 14.19 58.62
C TYR A 456 -34.96 14.08 58.61
N GLY A 457 -35.66 15.18 58.80
CA GLY A 457 -37.13 15.22 58.71
C GLY A 457 -37.80 14.22 59.66
N LEU A 458 -38.86 13.57 59.19
CA LEU A 458 -39.60 12.61 59.99
C LEU A 458 -39.02 11.19 59.93
N GLY A 459 -38.90 10.55 61.11
CA GLY A 459 -38.42 9.19 61.17
C GLY A 459 -38.65 8.48 62.48
N THR A 460 -38.59 7.14 62.41
CA THR A 460 -38.75 6.25 63.54
C THR A 460 -37.53 5.43 63.78
N LEU A 461 -36.92 5.50 64.95
CA LEU A 461 -35.86 4.61 65.41
C LEU A 461 -36.43 3.61 66.41
N THR A 462 -36.36 2.36 66.10
CA THR A 462 -36.60 1.27 67.06
C THR A 462 -35.24 0.75 67.57
N TYR A 463 -35.06 0.81 68.86
CA TYR A 463 -33.85 0.32 69.52
C TYR A 463 -33.92 -1.19 69.73
N ARG A 464 -32.74 -1.81 69.90
CA ARG A 464 -32.63 -3.26 70.20
C ARG A 464 -33.45 -3.66 71.44
N SER A 465 -33.54 -2.78 72.43
CA SER A 465 -34.35 -3.00 73.63
C SER A 465 -35.87 -3.05 73.35
N GLY A 466 -36.32 -2.73 72.17
CA GLY A 466 -37.71 -2.50 71.81
C GLY A 466 -38.24 -1.08 72.12
N ALA A 467 -37.44 -0.24 72.72
CA ALA A 467 -37.77 1.19 72.82
C ALA A 467 -37.87 1.83 71.46
N LYS A 468 -38.62 2.91 71.33
CA LYS A 468 -38.92 3.52 70.03
C LYS A 468 -38.95 5.05 70.14
N TYR A 469 -38.26 5.75 69.25
CA TYR A 469 -38.41 7.16 69.02
C TYR A 469 -39.11 7.40 67.67
N ALA A 470 -40.14 8.21 67.69
CA ALA A 470 -40.83 8.65 66.49
C ALA A 470 -40.91 10.19 66.52
N GLY A 471 -40.41 10.89 65.51
CA GLY A 471 -40.34 12.31 65.51
C GLY A 471 -39.41 12.90 64.47
N GLU A 472 -39.10 14.20 64.71
CA GLU A 472 -38.21 14.93 63.81
C GLU A 472 -36.74 14.63 64.09
N TRP A 473 -35.94 14.65 63.01
CA TRP A 473 -34.51 14.43 62.98
C TRP A 473 -33.81 15.57 62.25
N LYS A 474 -32.65 15.96 62.72
CA LYS A 474 -31.79 16.94 62.08
C LYS A 474 -30.33 16.51 62.26
N ASP A 475 -29.58 16.48 61.16
CA ASP A 475 -28.14 16.15 61.16
C ASP A 475 -27.80 14.85 61.94
N GLY A 476 -28.69 13.86 61.82
CA GLY A 476 -28.52 12.55 62.46
C GLY A 476 -29.06 12.45 63.89
N ASN A 477 -29.44 13.57 64.57
CA ASN A 477 -29.87 13.66 65.94
C ASN A 477 -31.40 13.83 66.05
N ARG A 478 -32.00 13.35 67.15
CA ARG A 478 -33.43 13.67 67.49
C ARG A 478 -33.53 15.17 67.70
N HIS A 479 -34.52 15.77 67.01
CA HIS A 479 -34.71 17.19 67.00
C HIS A 479 -36.23 17.51 66.91
N GLY A 480 -36.63 18.74 67.10
CA GLY A 480 -38.04 19.16 66.97
C GLY A 480 -39.03 18.40 67.85
N GLN A 481 -40.20 18.13 67.33
CA GLN A 481 -41.22 17.34 68.02
C GLN A 481 -40.98 15.85 67.93
N GLY A 482 -41.12 15.10 69.02
CA GLY A 482 -40.98 13.68 69.01
C GLY A 482 -41.42 12.96 70.27
N ILE A 483 -41.65 11.63 70.13
CA ILE A 483 -42.09 10.75 71.19
C ILE A 483 -41.08 9.62 71.37
N MET A 484 -40.47 9.51 72.50
CA MET A 484 -39.70 8.39 72.95
C MET A 484 -40.55 7.45 73.80
N THR A 485 -40.78 6.20 73.35
CA THR A 485 -41.51 5.18 74.08
C THR A 485 -40.50 4.13 74.59
N TYR A 486 -40.38 3.95 75.89
CA TYR A 486 -39.51 2.98 76.55
C TYR A 486 -40.20 1.64 76.67
N THR A 487 -39.40 0.55 76.83
CA THR A 487 -39.92 -0.83 76.93
C THR A 487 -40.88 -1.05 78.07
N GLY A 488 -40.90 -0.25 79.10
CA GLY A 488 -41.86 -0.29 80.20
C GLY A 488 -43.15 0.52 80.01
N GLY A 489 -43.35 1.03 78.76
CA GLY A 489 -44.55 1.85 78.41
C GLY A 489 -44.46 3.34 78.81
N ARG A 490 -43.39 3.76 79.51
CA ARG A 490 -43.13 5.18 79.78
C ARG A 490 -42.89 5.93 78.45
N THR A 491 -43.35 7.11 78.33
CA THR A 491 -43.12 8.03 77.20
C THR A 491 -42.52 9.32 77.64
N ASP A 492 -41.51 9.81 76.88
CA ASP A 492 -41.09 11.24 76.92
C ASP A 492 -41.54 11.88 75.58
N SER A 493 -42.58 12.70 75.64
CA SER A 493 -43.18 13.37 74.49
C SER A 493 -42.99 14.83 74.57
N GLY A 494 -42.50 15.48 73.50
CA GLY A 494 -42.26 16.95 73.51
C GLY A 494 -41.12 17.33 72.54
N VAL A 495 -40.41 18.40 72.98
CA VAL A 495 -39.34 19.02 72.11
C VAL A 495 -37.98 18.43 72.41
N TRP A 496 -37.26 18.12 71.35
CA TRP A 496 -35.89 17.54 71.34
C TRP A 496 -34.94 18.49 70.63
N ALA A 497 -33.72 18.59 71.06
CA ALA A 497 -32.64 19.24 70.37
C ALA A 497 -31.32 18.49 70.62
N ASP A 498 -30.61 18.11 69.54
CA ASP A 498 -29.32 17.42 69.60
C ASP A 498 -29.32 16.22 70.58
N ASP A 499 -30.32 15.32 70.36
CA ASP A 499 -30.61 14.13 71.16
C ASP A 499 -31.06 14.40 72.62
N LYS A 500 -31.20 15.62 73.09
CA LYS A 500 -31.61 15.94 74.42
C LYS A 500 -33.10 16.27 74.45
N PHE A 501 -33.81 15.72 75.47
CA PHE A 501 -35.20 16.08 75.74
C PHE A 501 -35.24 17.43 76.53
N LEU A 502 -35.93 18.41 75.99
CA LEU A 502 -35.92 19.77 76.49
C LEU A 502 -37.24 20.15 77.18
N GLU A 503 -38.35 19.82 76.55
CA GLU A 503 -39.67 20.26 76.97
C GLU A 503 -40.74 19.20 76.81
N SER A 504 -41.55 18.96 77.83
CA SER A 504 -42.64 17.97 77.77
C SER A 504 -43.91 18.53 77.14
N ARG A 505 -44.56 17.77 76.28
CA ARG A 505 -45.85 18.04 75.66
C ARG A 505 -46.72 16.82 75.71
N SER A 506 -48.06 16.98 75.63
CA SER A 506 -48.93 15.82 75.60
C SER A 506 -48.68 14.96 74.37
N VAL A 507 -48.80 13.64 74.58
CA VAL A 507 -48.59 12.68 73.44
C VAL A 507 -49.51 13.01 72.29
N SER A 508 -50.80 13.32 72.56
CA SER A 508 -51.79 13.65 71.55
C SER A 508 -51.48 14.94 70.77
N SER A 509 -50.84 15.89 71.43
CA SER A 509 -50.38 17.15 70.76
C SER A 509 -49.24 16.89 69.81
N VAL A 510 -48.29 16.08 70.23
CA VAL A 510 -47.13 15.74 69.37
C VAL A 510 -47.55 14.81 68.22
N GLU A 511 -48.40 13.80 68.44
CA GLU A 511 -48.95 12.98 67.40
C GLU A 511 -49.72 13.80 66.37
N ALA A 512 -50.59 14.69 66.77
CA ALA A 512 -51.33 15.53 65.83
C ALA A 512 -50.41 16.41 64.98
N TYR A 513 -49.30 16.94 65.58
CA TYR A 513 -48.30 17.69 64.83
C TYR A 513 -47.56 16.82 63.82
N LEU A 514 -47.12 15.63 64.23
CA LEU A 514 -46.42 14.73 63.33
C LEU A 514 -47.33 14.24 62.20
N ASP A 515 -48.61 13.92 62.48
CA ASP A 515 -49.58 13.55 61.48
C ASP A 515 -49.85 14.65 60.44
N ASP A 516 -49.79 15.91 60.89
CA ASP A 516 -50.01 17.07 60.01
C ASP A 516 -48.78 17.30 59.08
N LEU A 517 -47.58 16.95 59.51
CA LEU A 517 -46.36 16.99 58.68
C LEU A 517 -46.32 15.88 57.62
N ILE A 518 -47.08 14.78 57.79
CA ILE A 518 -47.12 13.66 56.85
C ILE A 518 -48.15 13.92 55.74
N LYS A 519 -49.13 14.80 55.97
CA LYS A 519 -50.15 15.19 54.98
C LYS A 519 -49.57 16.19 53.96
#